data_b32ebf4dc123b34115bf395f245e8929
#
_entry.id   b32ebf4dc123b34115bf395f245e8929
#
_cell.length_a   1.000
_cell.length_b   1.000
_cell.length_c   1.000
_cell.angle_alpha   90.00
_cell.angle_beta   90.00
_cell.angle_gamma   90.00
#
_symmetry.space_group_name_H-M   'P 1'
#
loop_
_entity.id
_entity.type
_entity.pdbx_description
1 polymer ?
#
loop_
_entity_poly.entity_id
_entity_poly.type
_entity_poly.pdbx_seq_one_letter_code
_entity_poly.pdbx_strand_id
1 'polypeptide(L)'
;MVRKPSLFVLTLLASSLLLMGCPKKIVKVPPLETPPVINPIGTVLEAFSAAETLQAKASIRIDTERKGEELNYRLQGIVFYQKPERLRVYGYHPFPLPMDLFDALYRDGEFFLFIPMNNRAYAGEVAQFADLIEKTEVRIVTQKAEASDIPNRIRIEVAEHKTRIEILLRETSVNTPLPEDSFQWQVPQGVELRPLAQLLRRKPSTPE
;
A
#
# COMPACT_ATOMS: atom_id res chain seq x y z
N MET A 1 -63.05 -13.45 15.12
CA MET A 1 -62.71 -12.02 14.83
C MET A 1 -61.29 -11.97 14.25
N VAL A 2 -61.15 -11.91 12.95
CA VAL A 2 -59.85 -11.84 12.28
C VAL A 2 -59.52 -10.36 12.08
N ARG A 3 -58.51 -9.86 12.83
CA ARG A 3 -58.01 -8.49 12.65
C ARG A 3 -57.24 -8.42 11.34
N LYS A 4 -57.71 -7.62 10.35
CA LYS A 4 -57.01 -7.29 9.12
C LYS A 4 -55.73 -6.52 9.48
N PRO A 5 -54.56 -6.94 9.02
CA PRO A 5 -53.34 -6.16 9.24
C PRO A 5 -53.47 -4.80 8.51
N SER A 6 -53.16 -3.74 9.24
CA SER A 6 -53.28 -2.39 8.76
C SER A 6 -52.35 -2.16 7.55
N LEU A 7 -52.93 -1.61 6.48
CA LEU A 7 -52.26 -1.25 5.23
C LEU A 7 -50.98 -0.41 5.45
N PHE A 8 -50.94 0.29 6.61
CA PHE A 8 -49.82 1.14 7.04
C PHE A 8 -48.52 0.33 7.35
N VAL A 9 -48.64 -0.90 7.83
CA VAL A 9 -47.48 -1.74 8.16
C VAL A 9 -46.85 -2.27 6.86
N LEU A 10 -47.66 -2.54 5.84
CA LEU A 10 -47.16 -3.04 4.54
C LEU A 10 -46.42 -1.96 3.75
N THR A 11 -46.85 -0.69 3.84
CA THR A 11 -46.13 0.43 3.17
C THR A 11 -44.83 0.79 3.86
N LEU A 12 -44.72 0.61 5.17
CA LEU A 12 -43.46 0.84 5.90
C LEU A 12 -42.39 -0.22 5.57
N LEU A 13 -42.83 -1.48 5.39
CA LEU A 13 -41.92 -2.58 5.00
C LEU A 13 -41.40 -2.42 3.55
N ALA A 14 -42.24 -1.94 2.65
CA ALA A 14 -41.87 -1.74 1.25
C ALA A 14 -40.86 -0.57 1.06
N SER A 15 -40.94 0.48 1.87
CA SER A 15 -40.00 1.61 1.81
C SER A 15 -38.60 1.29 2.39
N SER A 16 -38.51 0.35 3.32
CA SER A 16 -37.21 -0.07 3.88
C SER A 16 -36.38 -0.96 2.93
N LEU A 17 -37.01 -1.63 1.98
CA LEU A 17 -36.33 -2.46 0.96
C LEU A 17 -35.71 -1.65 -0.19
N LEU A 18 -36.15 -0.40 -0.40
CA LEU A 18 -35.61 0.48 -1.46
C LEU A 18 -34.32 1.20 -1.04
N LEU A 19 -33.92 1.14 0.23
CA LEU A 19 -32.67 1.73 0.74
C LEU A 19 -31.47 0.77 0.71
N MET A 20 -31.65 -0.48 0.27
CA MET A 20 -30.55 -1.42 0.12
C MET A 20 -29.79 -1.18 -1.19
N GLY A 21 -28.74 -0.36 -1.03
CA GLY A 21 -27.51 -0.53 -1.78
C GLY A 21 -27.54 -0.21 -3.26
N CYS A 22 -27.30 1.06 -3.59
CA CYS A 22 -26.64 1.32 -4.88
C CYS A 22 -25.37 0.47 -4.95
N PRO A 23 -25.23 -0.45 -5.93
CA PRO A 23 -23.98 -1.15 -6.15
C PRO A 23 -22.91 -0.08 -6.42
N LYS A 24 -21.89 0.03 -5.56
CA LYS A 24 -20.73 0.89 -5.85
C LYS A 24 -20.16 0.43 -7.17
N LYS A 25 -20.39 1.19 -8.25
CA LYS A 25 -19.70 0.98 -9.51
C LYS A 25 -18.20 1.00 -9.19
N ILE A 26 -17.56 -0.16 -9.35
CA ILE A 26 -16.10 -0.24 -9.33
C ILE A 26 -15.65 0.53 -10.57
N VAL A 27 -15.21 1.76 -10.39
CA VAL A 27 -14.63 2.55 -11.46
C VAL A 27 -13.30 1.87 -11.79
N LYS A 28 -13.26 1.14 -12.89
CA LYS A 28 -12.00 0.60 -13.42
C LYS A 28 -11.15 1.78 -13.84
N VAL A 29 -10.14 2.09 -13.02
CA VAL A 29 -9.14 3.10 -13.38
C VAL A 29 -8.32 2.51 -14.53
N PRO A 30 -8.17 3.22 -15.67
CA PRO A 30 -7.37 2.73 -16.78
C PRO A 30 -5.92 2.46 -16.35
N PRO A 31 -5.23 1.49 -16.98
CA PRO A 31 -3.82 1.23 -16.73
C PRO A 31 -2.97 2.49 -16.92
N LEU A 32 -1.82 2.57 -16.25
CA LEU A 32 -0.86 3.64 -16.48
C LEU A 32 -0.22 3.47 -17.86
N GLU A 33 -0.22 4.53 -18.67
CA GLU A 33 0.40 4.56 -20.01
C GLU A 33 1.91 4.84 -19.96
N THR A 34 2.50 4.92 -18.75
CA THR A 34 3.93 5.14 -18.56
C THR A 34 4.73 3.87 -18.78
N PRO A 35 5.96 3.96 -19.31
CA PRO A 35 6.83 2.79 -19.46
C PRO A 35 7.19 2.19 -18.08
N PRO A 36 7.53 0.89 -18.02
CA PRO A 36 8.04 0.26 -16.80
C PRO A 36 9.31 0.94 -16.31
N VAL A 37 9.50 1.00 -14.99
CA VAL A 37 10.70 1.55 -14.37
C VAL A 37 11.70 0.43 -14.05
N ILE A 38 12.98 0.67 -14.30
CA ILE A 38 14.06 -0.30 -14.04
C ILE A 38 14.37 -0.35 -12.53
N ASN A 39 14.35 0.81 -11.86
CA ASN A 39 14.60 0.92 -10.43
C ASN A 39 13.41 1.56 -9.70
N PRO A 40 12.40 0.77 -9.26
CA PRO A 40 11.21 1.31 -8.62
C PRO A 40 11.50 2.09 -7.33
N ILE A 41 12.44 1.61 -6.51
CA ILE A 41 12.81 2.28 -5.25
C ILE A 41 13.50 3.60 -5.57
N GLY A 42 14.47 3.60 -6.45
CA GLY A 42 15.16 4.81 -6.89
C GLY A 42 14.20 5.86 -7.47
N THR A 43 13.22 5.43 -8.27
CA THR A 43 12.19 6.33 -8.81
C THR A 43 11.37 7.01 -7.70
N VAL A 44 11.01 6.29 -6.63
CA VAL A 44 10.29 6.87 -5.49
C VAL A 44 11.20 7.80 -4.68
N LEU A 45 12.46 7.43 -4.44
CA LEU A 45 13.42 8.28 -3.74
C LEU A 45 13.68 9.58 -4.50
N GLU A 46 13.86 9.50 -5.82
CA GLU A 46 14.03 10.66 -6.68
C GLU A 46 12.83 11.61 -6.62
N ALA A 47 11.63 11.07 -6.58
CA ALA A 47 10.41 11.87 -6.44
C ALA A 47 10.38 12.71 -5.15
N PHE A 48 11.05 12.26 -4.08
CA PHE A 48 11.18 12.99 -2.82
C PHE A 48 12.45 13.83 -2.72
N SER A 49 13.35 13.80 -3.72
CA SER A 49 14.69 14.40 -3.67
C SER A 49 14.71 15.92 -3.45
N ALA A 50 13.60 16.62 -3.65
CA ALA A 50 13.45 18.05 -3.32
C ALA A 50 13.44 18.32 -1.81
N ALA A 51 13.26 17.29 -0.96
CA ALA A 51 13.32 17.39 0.49
C ALA A 51 14.60 16.77 1.05
N GLU A 52 15.14 17.31 2.14
CA GLU A 52 16.17 16.64 2.96
C GLU A 52 15.50 15.61 3.89
N THR A 53 14.36 15.97 4.46
CA THR A 53 13.53 15.06 5.27
C THR A 53 12.06 15.26 4.93
N LEU A 54 11.26 14.18 5.05
CA LEU A 54 9.81 14.24 4.90
C LEU A 54 9.16 13.28 5.89
N GLN A 55 8.09 13.76 6.52
CA GLN A 55 7.14 12.94 7.26
C GLN A 55 5.74 13.25 6.74
N ALA A 56 4.96 12.21 6.44
CA ALA A 56 3.58 12.39 5.98
C ALA A 56 2.68 11.26 6.49
N LYS A 57 1.42 11.57 6.76
CA LYS A 57 0.36 10.55 6.84
C LYS A 57 0.01 10.11 5.43
N ALA A 58 -0.32 8.85 5.27
CA ALA A 58 -0.67 8.26 3.98
C ALA A 58 -2.02 7.57 4.03
N SER A 59 -2.83 7.77 2.98
CA SER A 59 -3.95 6.88 2.67
C SER A 59 -3.50 5.96 1.55
N ILE A 60 -3.52 4.65 1.80
CA ILE A 60 -3.02 3.64 0.88
C ILE A 60 -4.19 2.80 0.40
N ARG A 61 -4.35 2.69 -0.91
CA ARG A 61 -5.30 1.80 -1.55
C ARG A 61 -4.54 0.77 -2.36
N ILE A 62 -4.90 -0.50 -2.19
CA ILE A 62 -4.34 -1.62 -2.93
C ILE A 62 -5.48 -2.35 -3.63
N ASP A 63 -5.46 -2.36 -4.95
CA ASP A 63 -6.35 -3.17 -5.78
C ASP A 63 -5.50 -4.30 -6.38
N THR A 64 -5.90 -5.54 -6.21
CA THR A 64 -5.15 -6.71 -6.72
C THR A 64 -6.12 -7.82 -7.13
N GLU A 65 -5.68 -8.72 -8.00
CA GLU A 65 -6.43 -9.90 -8.37
C GLU A 65 -5.73 -11.14 -7.81
N ARG A 66 -6.48 -11.99 -7.11
CA ARG A 66 -5.98 -13.27 -6.61
C ARG A 66 -6.95 -14.39 -6.92
N LYS A 67 -6.51 -15.40 -7.65
CA LYS A 67 -7.34 -16.54 -8.08
C LYS A 67 -8.62 -16.14 -8.83
N GLY A 68 -8.56 -15.05 -9.61
CA GLY A 68 -9.70 -14.50 -10.33
C GLY A 68 -10.65 -13.61 -9.53
N GLU A 69 -10.38 -13.40 -8.22
CA GLU A 69 -11.13 -12.49 -7.37
C GLU A 69 -10.43 -11.14 -7.26
N GLU A 70 -11.17 -10.06 -7.47
CA GLU A 70 -10.69 -8.69 -7.26
C GLU A 70 -10.73 -8.37 -5.76
N LEU A 71 -9.58 -8.05 -5.19
CA LEU A 71 -9.43 -7.65 -3.79
C LEU A 71 -9.07 -6.17 -3.69
N ASN A 72 -9.75 -5.46 -2.79
CA ASN A 72 -9.52 -4.05 -2.55
C ASN A 72 -9.23 -3.81 -1.05
N TYR A 73 -8.06 -3.26 -0.76
CA TYR A 73 -7.65 -2.91 0.60
C TYR A 73 -7.50 -1.40 0.74
N ARG A 74 -7.93 -0.87 1.88
CA ARG A 74 -7.76 0.54 2.25
C ARG A 74 -7.08 0.61 3.60
N LEU A 75 -5.91 1.23 3.62
CA LEU A 75 -5.03 1.31 4.76
C LEU A 75 -4.72 2.77 5.06
N GLN A 76 -4.31 3.03 6.29
CA GLN A 76 -3.62 4.25 6.67
C GLN A 76 -2.13 3.95 6.82
N GLY A 77 -1.31 4.97 6.72
CA GLY A 77 0.13 4.78 6.89
C GLY A 77 0.84 6.05 7.31
N ILE A 78 2.10 5.88 7.62
CA ILE A 78 3.06 6.97 7.86
C ILE A 78 4.23 6.73 6.91
N VAL A 79 4.67 7.78 6.24
CA VAL A 79 5.83 7.77 5.37
C VAL A 79 6.90 8.64 5.99
N PHE A 80 8.11 8.11 6.13
CA PHE A 80 9.32 8.85 6.48
C PHE A 80 10.29 8.76 5.33
N TYR A 81 10.88 9.87 4.95
CA TYR A 81 11.97 9.93 4.00
C TYR A 81 13.10 10.79 4.55
N GLN A 82 14.32 10.38 4.29
CA GLN A 82 15.53 11.14 4.56
C GLN A 82 16.52 10.91 3.43
N LYS A 83 16.97 12.01 2.86
CA LYS A 83 17.99 11.99 1.81
C LYS A 83 19.31 11.44 2.35
N PRO A 84 20.10 10.71 1.54
CA PRO A 84 19.80 10.42 0.12
C PRO A 84 18.94 9.16 -0.08
N GLU A 85 18.99 8.17 0.80
CA GLU A 85 18.52 6.81 0.50
C GLU A 85 17.81 6.14 1.68
N ARG A 86 16.97 6.87 2.41
CA ARG A 86 16.18 6.29 3.49
C ARG A 86 14.69 6.55 3.28
N LEU A 87 13.93 5.48 3.24
CA LEU A 87 12.48 5.51 3.07
C LEU A 87 11.84 4.46 3.97
N ARG A 88 10.90 4.86 4.84
CA ARG A 88 10.09 3.93 5.61
C ARG A 88 8.62 4.18 5.36
N VAL A 89 7.88 3.12 5.16
CA VAL A 89 6.43 3.14 5.02
C VAL A 89 5.84 2.16 6.02
N TYR A 90 5.12 2.70 6.97
CA TYR A 90 4.39 1.94 7.96
C TYR A 90 2.92 1.93 7.60
N GLY A 91 2.28 0.76 7.52
CA GLY A 91 0.89 0.61 7.12
C GLY A 91 0.06 -0.10 8.19
N TYR A 92 -1.12 0.46 8.50
CA TYR A 92 -2.03 -0.08 9.50
C TYR A 92 -3.49 0.04 9.06
N HIS A 93 -4.34 -0.80 9.64
CA HIS A 93 -5.80 -0.70 9.50
C HIS A 93 -6.35 0.09 10.69
N PRO A 94 -7.07 1.21 10.46
CA PRO A 94 -7.45 2.11 11.55
C PRO A 94 -8.66 1.65 12.37
N PHE A 95 -9.47 0.72 11.88
CA PHE A 95 -10.77 0.39 12.48
C PHE A 95 -11.09 -1.12 12.43
N PRO A 96 -11.77 -1.72 13.43
CA PRO A 96 -12.27 -1.11 14.68
C PRO A 96 -11.18 -0.86 15.73
N LEU A 97 -10.08 -1.63 15.67
CA LEU A 97 -8.87 -1.43 16.49
C LEU A 97 -7.69 -1.24 15.53
N PRO A 98 -6.79 -0.30 15.82
CA PRO A 98 -5.56 -0.15 15.04
C PRO A 98 -4.81 -1.48 14.98
N MET A 99 -4.52 -1.95 13.78
CA MET A 99 -3.80 -3.19 13.55
C MET A 99 -2.69 -2.93 12.52
N ASP A 100 -1.48 -3.20 12.93
CA ASP A 100 -0.31 -3.07 12.07
C ASP A 100 -0.34 -4.15 10.99
N LEU A 101 -0.16 -3.74 9.75
CA LEU A 101 -0.23 -4.63 8.59
C LEU A 101 1.14 -4.89 8.01
N PHE A 102 1.96 -3.84 7.90
CA PHE A 102 3.34 -3.95 7.46
C PHE A 102 4.18 -2.77 7.94
N ASP A 103 5.48 -3.01 8.03
CA ASP A 103 6.51 -2.02 8.23
C ASP A 103 7.62 -2.30 7.21
N ALA A 104 7.76 -1.41 6.24
CA ALA A 104 8.72 -1.51 5.15
C ALA A 104 9.76 -0.39 5.28
N LEU A 105 11.02 -0.76 5.37
CA LEU A 105 12.15 0.17 5.45
C LEU A 105 13.14 -0.14 4.32
N TYR A 106 13.49 0.89 3.56
CA TYR A 106 14.66 0.90 2.71
C TYR A 106 15.71 1.85 3.31
N ARG A 107 16.93 1.38 3.43
CA ARG A 107 18.04 2.14 3.99
C ARG A 107 19.35 1.66 3.41
N ASP A 108 20.10 2.58 2.79
CA ASP A 108 21.49 2.36 2.36
C ASP A 108 21.66 1.08 1.49
N GLY A 109 20.71 0.81 0.57
CA GLY A 109 20.73 -0.36 -0.32
C GLY A 109 20.04 -1.61 0.23
N GLU A 110 19.69 -1.64 1.52
CA GLU A 110 19.01 -2.74 2.17
C GLU A 110 17.50 -2.50 2.28
N PHE A 111 16.73 -3.55 2.08
CA PHE A 111 15.28 -3.53 2.25
C PHE A 111 14.86 -4.47 3.38
N PHE A 112 14.01 -3.96 4.25
CA PHE A 112 13.44 -4.68 5.39
C PHE A 112 11.93 -4.62 5.29
N LEU A 113 11.25 -5.74 5.57
CA LEU A 113 9.80 -5.81 5.60
C LEU A 113 9.35 -6.69 6.75
N PHE A 114 8.54 -6.15 7.63
CA PHE A 114 7.84 -6.91 8.67
C PHE A 114 6.35 -6.97 8.35
N ILE A 115 5.76 -8.16 8.46
CA ILE A 115 4.32 -8.43 8.26
C ILE A 115 3.78 -9.10 9.53
N PRO A 116 3.22 -8.31 10.47
CA PRO A 116 2.75 -8.80 11.77
C PRO A 116 1.77 -9.97 11.67
N MET A 117 0.81 -9.90 10.75
CA MET A 117 -0.21 -10.95 10.58
C MET A 117 0.38 -12.34 10.31
N ASN A 118 1.55 -12.41 9.69
CA ASN A 118 2.22 -13.65 9.34
C ASN A 118 3.35 -14.00 10.33
N ASN A 119 3.62 -13.11 11.28
CA ASN A 119 4.77 -13.18 12.18
C ASN A 119 6.10 -13.41 11.44
N ARG A 120 6.30 -12.70 10.32
CA ARG A 120 7.46 -12.86 9.43
C ARG A 120 8.12 -11.52 9.14
N ALA A 121 9.43 -11.55 9.17
CA ALA A 121 10.26 -10.45 8.72
C ALA A 121 11.13 -10.91 7.54
N TYR A 122 11.41 -9.99 6.62
CA TYR A 122 12.24 -10.23 5.45
C TYR A 122 13.31 -9.15 5.40
N ALA A 123 14.53 -9.53 5.03
CA ALA A 123 15.62 -8.59 4.81
C ALA A 123 16.52 -9.04 3.67
N GLY A 124 17.15 -8.07 3.00
CA GLY A 124 18.14 -8.32 1.96
C GLY A 124 18.51 -7.08 1.18
N GLU A 125 19.63 -7.16 0.47
CA GLU A 125 20.10 -6.10 -0.42
C GLU A 125 19.25 -6.04 -1.69
N VAL A 126 18.79 -4.86 -2.07
CA VAL A 126 17.95 -4.66 -3.26
C VAL A 126 18.70 -5.02 -4.54
N ALA A 127 20.01 -4.78 -4.60
CA ALA A 127 20.83 -5.13 -5.75
C ALA A 127 20.76 -6.62 -6.14
N GLN A 128 20.55 -7.51 -5.16
CA GLN A 128 20.45 -8.96 -5.42
C GLN A 128 19.14 -9.32 -6.17
N PHE A 129 18.19 -8.41 -6.30
CA PHE A 129 16.90 -8.62 -6.92
C PHE A 129 16.67 -7.78 -8.17
N ALA A 130 17.70 -7.08 -8.65
CA ALA A 130 17.58 -6.21 -9.82
C ALA A 130 16.96 -6.93 -11.03
N ASP A 131 17.46 -8.13 -11.35
CA ASP A 131 16.95 -8.96 -12.45
C ASP A 131 15.49 -9.38 -12.28
N LEU A 132 15.04 -9.57 -11.04
CA LEU A 132 13.67 -9.96 -10.76
C LEU A 132 12.73 -8.76 -10.83
N ILE A 133 13.17 -7.61 -10.34
CA ILE A 133 12.44 -6.35 -10.42
C ILE A 133 12.26 -5.95 -11.89
N GLU A 134 13.29 -6.07 -12.71
CA GLU A 134 13.25 -5.78 -14.14
C GLU A 134 12.20 -6.64 -14.87
N LYS A 135 12.10 -7.92 -14.51
CA LYS A 135 11.12 -8.85 -15.10
C LYS A 135 9.68 -8.61 -14.65
N THR A 136 9.48 -7.84 -13.59
CA THR A 136 8.16 -7.69 -12.95
C THR A 136 7.30 -6.57 -13.57
N GLU A 137 7.80 -5.82 -14.55
CA GLU A 137 7.10 -4.70 -15.17
C GLU A 137 6.38 -3.77 -14.18
N VAL A 138 7.15 -3.04 -13.39
CA VAL A 138 6.62 -2.04 -12.45
C VAL A 138 6.49 -0.69 -13.14
N ARG A 139 5.33 -0.05 -13.04
CA ARG A 139 5.08 1.33 -13.51
C ARG A 139 4.82 2.23 -12.33
N ILE A 140 5.44 3.41 -12.31
CA ILE A 140 5.27 4.40 -11.23
C ILE A 140 4.93 5.75 -11.85
N VAL A 141 3.88 6.38 -11.31
CA VAL A 141 3.52 7.76 -11.64
C VAL A 141 3.38 8.55 -10.34
N THR A 142 4.05 9.68 -10.29
CA THR A 142 3.95 10.64 -9.19
C THR A 142 3.19 11.89 -9.65
N GLN A 143 2.35 12.42 -8.78
CA GLN A 143 1.64 13.68 -9.01
C GLN A 143 1.99 14.66 -7.90
N LYS A 144 2.34 15.88 -8.27
CA LYS A 144 2.60 16.98 -7.33
C LYS A 144 1.33 17.80 -7.12
N ALA A 145 1.18 18.42 -5.95
CA ALA A 145 0.20 19.48 -5.75
C ALA A 145 0.71 20.77 -6.43
N GLU A 146 -0.21 21.68 -6.82
CA GLU A 146 0.11 22.90 -7.60
C GLU A 146 1.21 23.79 -6.99
N ALA A 147 1.39 23.74 -5.67
CA ALA A 147 2.36 24.59 -4.95
C ALA A 147 3.48 23.79 -4.28
N SER A 148 3.75 22.55 -4.71
CA SER A 148 4.74 21.69 -4.03
C SER A 148 5.65 21.01 -5.03
N ASP A 149 6.95 21.01 -4.74
CA ASP A 149 7.93 20.19 -5.48
C ASP A 149 7.90 18.72 -5.08
N ILE A 150 7.16 18.39 -4.02
CA ILE A 150 7.04 17.03 -3.48
C ILE A 150 5.72 16.40 -3.95
N PRO A 151 5.72 15.15 -4.39
CA PRO A 151 4.50 14.49 -4.80
C PRO A 151 3.55 14.32 -3.60
N ASN A 152 2.27 14.59 -3.84
CA ASN A 152 1.22 14.26 -2.89
C ASN A 152 0.53 12.93 -3.23
N ARG A 153 0.77 12.37 -4.42
CA ARG A 153 0.20 11.10 -4.86
C ARG A 153 1.24 10.28 -5.61
N ILE A 154 1.31 9.00 -5.27
CA ILE A 154 2.15 8.00 -5.94
C ILE A 154 1.24 6.85 -6.35
N ARG A 155 1.31 6.46 -7.63
CA ARG A 155 0.64 5.26 -8.15
C ARG A 155 1.69 4.28 -8.62
N ILE A 156 1.53 3.04 -8.20
CA ILE A 156 2.41 1.93 -8.56
C ILE A 156 1.54 0.85 -9.19
N GLU A 157 1.90 0.37 -10.36
CA GLU A 157 1.28 -0.79 -11.00
C GLU A 157 2.32 -1.89 -11.18
N VAL A 158 1.93 -3.10 -10.79
CA VAL A 158 2.72 -4.33 -10.96
C VAL A 158 1.91 -5.23 -11.90
N ALA A 159 2.35 -5.31 -13.17
CA ALA A 159 1.58 -5.96 -14.23
C ALA A 159 1.36 -7.46 -13.98
N GLU A 160 2.39 -8.18 -13.53
CA GLU A 160 2.35 -9.62 -13.30
C GLU A 160 1.23 -10.07 -12.34
N HIS A 161 0.90 -9.23 -11.34
CA HIS A 161 -0.10 -9.54 -10.32
C HIS A 161 -1.37 -8.72 -10.47
N LYS A 162 -1.52 -7.95 -11.56
CA LYS A 162 -2.62 -6.99 -11.75
C LYS A 162 -2.83 -6.14 -10.49
N THR A 163 -1.72 -5.80 -9.83
CA THR A 163 -1.74 -5.06 -8.57
C THR A 163 -1.53 -3.58 -8.83
N ARG A 164 -2.42 -2.77 -8.28
CA ARG A 164 -2.32 -1.32 -8.29
C ARG A 164 -2.29 -0.81 -6.85
N ILE A 165 -1.31 0.02 -6.54
CA ILE A 165 -1.16 0.68 -5.26
C ILE A 165 -1.28 2.18 -5.49
N GLU A 166 -2.16 2.85 -4.78
CA GLU A 166 -2.28 4.30 -4.76
C GLU A 166 -1.98 4.81 -3.34
N ILE A 167 -0.99 5.68 -3.23
CA ILE A 167 -0.59 6.31 -1.98
C ILE A 167 -0.89 7.80 -2.09
N LEU A 168 -1.76 8.31 -1.23
CA LEU A 168 -2.07 9.73 -1.12
C LEU A 168 -1.46 10.26 0.17
N LEU A 169 -0.48 11.15 0.04
CA LEU A 169 0.19 11.82 1.16
C LEU A 169 -0.66 12.97 1.68
N ARG A 170 -0.77 13.07 3.00
CA ARG A 170 -1.51 14.10 3.72
C ARG A 170 -0.69 14.58 4.90
N GLU A 171 -1.00 15.77 5.39
CA GLU A 171 -0.32 16.34 6.57
C GLU A 171 1.20 16.22 6.46
N THR A 172 1.74 16.64 5.31
CA THR A 172 3.16 16.48 4.99
C THR A 172 3.97 17.58 5.68
N SER A 173 4.97 17.16 6.45
CA SER A 173 6.02 18.01 7.02
C SER A 173 7.31 17.77 6.25
N VAL A 174 7.95 18.84 5.79
CA VAL A 174 9.15 18.80 4.96
C VAL A 174 10.27 19.56 5.63
N ASN A 175 11.48 19.02 5.56
CA ASN A 175 12.70 19.61 6.11
C ASN A 175 12.59 19.93 7.62
N THR A 176 11.84 19.09 8.33
CA THR A 176 11.74 19.12 9.80
C THR A 176 12.48 17.93 10.40
N PRO A 177 13.00 18.06 11.62
CA PRO A 177 13.62 16.93 12.31
C PRO A 177 12.67 15.73 12.38
N LEU A 178 13.17 14.56 12.06
CA LEU A 178 12.43 13.30 12.20
C LEU A 178 12.70 12.69 13.59
N PRO A 179 11.80 11.86 14.13
CA PRO A 179 12.08 11.04 15.31
C PRO A 179 13.36 10.22 15.13
N GLU A 180 14.16 10.08 16.18
CA GLU A 180 15.48 9.41 16.14
C GLU A 180 15.39 7.94 15.71
N ASP A 181 14.26 7.29 15.95
CA ASP A 181 13.98 5.89 15.63
C ASP A 181 13.33 5.68 14.26
N SER A 182 13.12 6.77 13.49
CA SER A 182 12.40 6.70 12.20
C SER A 182 12.98 5.67 11.23
N PHE A 183 14.29 5.42 11.28
CA PHE A 183 14.98 4.46 10.40
C PHE A 183 15.69 3.35 11.17
N GLN A 184 15.40 3.20 12.47
CA GLN A 184 15.83 2.03 13.21
C GLN A 184 14.90 0.86 12.91
N TRP A 185 15.46 -0.31 12.68
CA TRP A 185 14.68 -1.51 12.45
C TRP A 185 15.23 -2.65 13.28
N GLN A 186 14.35 -3.32 13.98
CA GLN A 186 14.66 -4.47 14.81
C GLN A 186 13.65 -5.57 14.54
N VAL A 187 14.13 -6.80 14.40
CA VAL A 187 13.25 -7.97 14.32
C VAL A 187 12.56 -8.15 15.67
N PRO A 188 11.22 -8.11 15.74
CA PRO A 188 10.53 -8.35 17.00
C PRO A 188 10.86 -9.74 17.56
N GLN A 189 10.86 -9.87 18.89
CA GLN A 189 11.17 -11.15 19.53
C GLN A 189 10.18 -12.25 19.06
N GLY A 190 10.70 -13.41 18.70
CA GLY A 190 9.90 -14.56 18.22
C GLY A 190 9.42 -14.44 16.76
N VAL A 191 9.87 -13.42 16.02
CA VAL A 191 9.62 -13.28 14.58
C VAL A 191 10.70 -14.01 13.79
N GLU A 192 10.27 -14.79 12.80
CA GLU A 192 11.19 -15.46 11.87
C GLU A 192 11.73 -14.47 10.83
N LEU A 193 13.04 -14.24 10.84
CA LEU A 193 13.71 -13.45 9.80
C LEU A 193 14.03 -14.36 8.59
N ARG A 194 13.60 -13.92 7.41
CA ARG A 194 13.79 -14.61 6.14
C ARG A 194 14.54 -13.75 5.14
N PRO A 195 15.31 -14.36 4.22
CA PRO A 195 15.85 -13.62 3.09
C PRO A 195 14.73 -13.01 2.24
N LEU A 196 14.90 -11.78 1.78
CA LEU A 196 13.96 -11.08 0.91
C LEU A 196 13.62 -11.88 -0.36
N ALA A 197 14.57 -12.65 -0.89
CA ALA A 197 14.39 -13.58 -2.01
C ALA A 197 13.22 -14.56 -1.83
N GLN A 198 12.88 -14.93 -0.60
CA GLN A 198 11.76 -15.83 -0.35
C GLN A 198 10.39 -15.16 -0.52
N LEU A 199 10.31 -13.84 -0.32
CA LEU A 199 9.09 -13.09 -0.59
C LEU A 199 8.75 -13.08 -2.09
N LEU A 200 9.78 -13.02 -2.93
CA LEU A 200 9.68 -12.86 -4.37
C LEU A 200 9.61 -14.20 -5.13
N ARG A 201 9.96 -15.31 -4.48
CA ARG A 201 9.82 -16.64 -5.09
C ARG A 201 8.35 -17.04 -5.08
N ARG A 202 7.78 -17.27 -6.28
CA ARG A 202 6.49 -17.96 -6.41
C ARG A 202 6.60 -19.32 -5.70
N LYS A 203 5.68 -19.59 -4.79
CA LYS A 203 5.41 -20.96 -4.40
C LYS A 203 4.92 -21.67 -5.67
N PRO A 204 5.61 -22.72 -6.19
CA PRO A 204 5.04 -23.48 -7.29
C PRO A 204 3.64 -23.91 -6.85
N SER A 205 2.63 -23.61 -7.64
CA SER A 205 1.29 -24.17 -7.47
C SER A 205 1.45 -25.68 -7.62
N THR A 206 1.40 -26.40 -6.52
CA THR A 206 1.25 -27.86 -6.56
C THR A 206 -0.06 -28.12 -7.29
N PRO A 207 -0.08 -28.78 -8.45
CA PRO A 207 -1.34 -29.19 -9.06
C PRO A 207 -1.97 -30.22 -8.12
N GLU A 208 -3.19 -29.93 -7.65
CA GLU A 208 -4.10 -30.93 -7.06
C GLU A 208 -4.69 -31.80 -8.16
#